data_4245ec4a167ad65b7c5eed15d676cb99
#
_entry.id   4245ec4a167ad65b7c5eed15d676cb99
#
_cell.length_a   1.000
_cell.length_b   1.000
_cell.length_c   1.000
_cell.angle_alpha   90.00
_cell.angle_beta   90.00
_cell.angle_gamma   90.00
#
_symmetry.space_group_name_H-M   'P 1'
#
loop_
_entity.id
_entity.type
_entity.pdbx_description
1 polymer ?
#
loop_
_entity_poly.entity_id
_entity_poly.type
_entity_poly.pdbx_seq_one_letter_code
_entity_poly.pdbx_strand_id
1 'polypeptide(L)'
;MKKLLVILLILPVLAFSQTDTTYNDASEILSVNQEGINELVIKYKTILKNTGGIEGWRIQIKFKAKKEEILPYQIKFANLYPKIPAQITFDSPYYKLTVGNFRTRNEALKIKHQISKNFPGAHPVPIIIDPILLDN
;
A
#
# COMPACT_ATOMS: atom_id res chain seq x y z
N MET A 1 -4.24 7.07 -68.75
CA MET A 1 -5.23 6.45 -67.86
C MET A 1 -4.79 5.08 -67.31
N LYS A 2 -4.28 4.14 -68.14
CA LYS A 2 -3.82 2.82 -67.64
C LYS A 2 -2.66 2.88 -66.62
N LYS A 3 -1.74 3.81 -66.73
CA LYS A 3 -0.60 3.98 -65.83
C LYS A 3 -1.01 4.48 -64.44
N LEU A 4 -2.06 5.34 -64.38
CA LEU A 4 -2.59 5.88 -63.12
C LEU A 4 -3.30 4.77 -62.31
N LEU A 5 -3.95 3.82 -62.98
CA LEU A 5 -4.66 2.69 -62.37
C LEU A 5 -3.69 1.68 -61.74
N VAL A 6 -2.52 1.50 -62.33
CA VAL A 6 -1.44 0.63 -61.77
C VAL A 6 -0.85 1.22 -60.49
N ILE A 7 -0.68 2.55 -60.43
CA ILE A 7 -0.19 3.23 -59.24
C ILE A 7 -1.20 3.14 -58.10
N LEU A 8 -2.49 3.23 -58.40
CA LEU A 8 -3.56 3.07 -57.38
C LEU A 8 -3.62 1.65 -56.80
N LEU A 9 -3.27 0.63 -57.60
CA LEU A 9 -3.27 -0.78 -57.13
C LEU A 9 -2.08 -1.12 -56.23
N ILE A 10 -0.98 -0.36 -56.30
CA ILE A 10 0.25 -0.62 -55.52
C ILE A 10 0.18 0.07 -54.12
N LEU A 11 -0.64 1.11 -53.97
CA LEU A 11 -0.75 1.86 -52.71
C LEU A 11 -1.21 1.01 -51.50
N PRO A 12 -2.15 0.04 -51.61
CA PRO A 12 -2.59 -0.70 -50.41
C PRO A 12 -1.58 -1.73 -49.91
N VAL A 13 -0.55 -2.09 -50.70
CA VAL A 13 0.45 -3.10 -50.29
C VAL A 13 1.45 -2.57 -49.26
N LEU A 14 1.61 -1.26 -49.19
CA LEU A 14 2.53 -0.60 -48.21
C LEU A 14 1.89 -0.36 -46.82
N ALA A 15 0.57 -0.64 -46.69
CA ALA A 15 -0.15 -0.38 -45.43
C ALA A 15 -0.18 -1.60 -44.48
N PHE A 16 0.39 -2.73 -44.83
CA PHE A 16 0.39 -3.97 -44.00
C PHE A 16 1.72 -4.22 -43.30
N SER A 17 2.43 -3.17 -42.92
CA SER A 17 3.56 -3.32 -42.00
C SER A 17 3.12 -2.97 -40.55
N GLN A 18 2.08 -3.66 -40.07
CA GLN A 18 1.87 -3.77 -38.64
C GLN A 18 2.62 -5.02 -38.19
N THR A 19 3.77 -4.80 -37.56
CA THR A 19 4.43 -5.84 -36.78
C THR A 19 3.53 -6.14 -35.59
N ASP A 20 2.82 -7.26 -35.65
CA ASP A 20 2.24 -7.87 -34.47
C ASP A 20 3.37 -8.13 -33.46
N THR A 21 3.46 -7.26 -32.48
CA THR A 21 4.25 -7.57 -31.29
C THR A 21 3.49 -8.69 -30.59
N THR A 22 3.85 -9.94 -30.87
CA THR A 22 3.43 -11.09 -30.08
C THR A 22 3.91 -10.84 -28.66
N TYR A 23 2.98 -10.44 -27.80
CA TYR A 23 3.17 -10.41 -26.36
C TYR A 23 3.35 -11.86 -25.91
N ASN A 24 4.57 -12.34 -25.86
CA ASN A 24 4.90 -13.59 -25.20
C ASN A 24 4.69 -13.35 -23.70
N ASP A 25 3.67 -14.00 -23.14
CA ASP A 25 3.23 -13.97 -21.75
C ASP A 25 4.22 -14.66 -20.77
N ALA A 26 5.47 -14.68 -21.14
CA ALA A 26 6.62 -14.98 -20.31
C ALA A 26 7.61 -13.82 -20.42
N SER A 27 7.14 -12.59 -20.16
CA SER A 27 8.04 -11.49 -19.93
C SER A 27 8.71 -11.70 -18.58
N GLU A 28 9.80 -12.48 -18.61
CA GLU A 28 10.90 -12.25 -17.72
C GLU A 28 11.18 -10.74 -17.81
N ILE A 29 10.71 -9.97 -16.82
CA ILE A 29 11.03 -8.56 -16.71
C ILE A 29 12.53 -8.52 -16.49
N LEU A 30 13.29 -8.40 -17.57
CA LEU A 30 14.70 -8.05 -17.51
C LEU A 30 14.75 -6.65 -16.94
N SER A 31 14.76 -6.55 -15.61
CA SER A 31 15.05 -5.30 -14.93
C SER A 31 16.51 -4.97 -15.26
N VAL A 32 16.71 -4.10 -16.26
CA VAL A 32 18.00 -3.51 -16.52
C VAL A 32 18.29 -2.56 -15.36
N ASN A 33 18.79 -3.13 -14.27
CA ASN A 33 19.19 -2.34 -13.11
C ASN A 33 20.47 -1.57 -13.50
N GLN A 34 20.40 -0.26 -13.39
CA GLN A 34 21.60 0.57 -13.46
C GLN A 34 22.60 0.12 -12.39
N GLU A 35 23.87 0.21 -12.69
CA GLU A 35 24.97 -0.09 -11.76
C GLU A 35 24.74 0.65 -10.43
N GLY A 36 24.74 -0.07 -9.29
CA GLY A 36 24.46 0.49 -7.97
C GLY A 36 23.00 0.36 -7.46
N ILE A 37 21.99 0.14 -8.31
CA ILE A 37 20.59 -0.04 -7.84
C ILE A 37 20.46 -1.28 -6.95
N ASN A 38 21.10 -2.39 -7.32
CA ASN A 38 21.06 -3.61 -6.52
C ASN A 38 21.66 -3.39 -5.12
N GLU A 39 22.74 -2.63 -5.02
CA GLU A 39 23.36 -2.29 -3.73
C GLU A 39 22.41 -1.44 -2.86
N LEU A 40 21.76 -0.45 -3.46
CA LEU A 40 20.76 0.37 -2.77
C LEU A 40 19.57 -0.45 -2.27
N VAL A 41 19.07 -1.38 -3.09
CA VAL A 41 17.97 -2.29 -2.70
C VAL A 41 18.38 -3.18 -1.54
N ILE A 42 19.59 -3.75 -1.57
CA ILE A 42 20.13 -4.59 -0.48
C ILE A 42 20.27 -3.74 0.80
N LYS A 43 20.85 -2.56 0.69
CA LYS A 43 21.00 -1.62 1.82
C LYS A 43 19.65 -1.24 2.42
N TYR A 44 18.67 -0.91 1.58
CA TYR A 44 17.32 -0.58 2.02
C TYR A 44 16.65 -1.77 2.75
N LYS A 45 16.72 -2.98 2.17
CA LYS A 45 16.21 -4.21 2.81
C LYS A 45 16.89 -4.47 4.17
N THR A 46 18.19 -4.24 4.26
CA THR A 46 18.93 -4.40 5.52
C THR A 46 18.48 -3.39 6.57
N ILE A 47 18.28 -2.14 6.19
CA ILE A 47 17.75 -1.11 7.10
C ILE A 47 16.35 -1.51 7.58
N LEU A 48 15.44 -1.89 6.69
CA LEU A 48 14.09 -2.33 7.06
C LEU A 48 14.10 -3.50 8.03
N LYS A 49 14.98 -4.47 7.81
CA LYS A 49 15.13 -5.62 8.70
C LYS A 49 15.63 -5.21 10.09
N ASN A 50 16.57 -4.27 10.17
CA ASN A 50 17.14 -3.80 11.43
C ASN A 50 16.17 -2.91 12.21
N THR A 51 15.37 -2.09 11.55
CA THR A 51 14.36 -1.22 12.17
C THR A 51 13.04 -1.93 12.44
N GLY A 52 12.85 -3.15 11.93
CA GLY A 52 11.59 -3.90 12.05
C GLY A 52 10.46 -3.35 11.18
N GLY A 53 10.76 -2.45 10.22
CA GLY A 53 9.78 -1.86 9.33
C GLY A 53 10.09 -0.42 8.93
N ILE A 54 9.09 0.28 8.48
CA ILE A 54 9.16 1.70 8.09
C ILE A 54 8.37 2.59 9.04
N GLU A 55 8.77 3.84 9.14
CA GLU A 55 7.97 4.83 9.85
C GLU A 55 6.61 4.99 9.19
N GLY A 56 5.57 4.93 10.00
CA GLY A 56 4.20 5.06 9.59
C GLY A 56 3.32 5.57 10.72
N TRP A 57 2.01 5.45 10.53
CA TRP A 57 1.02 6.00 11.45
C TRP A 57 -0.09 4.99 11.71
N ARG A 58 -0.56 4.93 12.96
CA ARG A 58 -1.81 4.28 13.34
C ARG A 58 -2.69 5.26 14.08
N ILE A 59 -3.96 4.95 14.23
CA ILE A 59 -4.87 5.74 15.04
C ILE A 59 -5.08 5.01 16.37
N GLN A 60 -4.66 5.63 17.47
CA GLN A 60 -4.95 5.14 18.81
C GLN A 60 -6.38 5.56 19.20
N ILE A 61 -7.22 4.58 19.53
CA ILE A 61 -8.62 4.79 19.90
C ILE A 61 -8.77 4.87 21.41
N LYS A 62 -8.14 3.94 22.13
CA LYS A 62 -8.31 3.78 23.56
C LYS A 62 -7.05 3.16 24.18
N PHE A 63 -6.86 3.40 25.47
CA PHE A 63 -5.93 2.65 26.31
C PHE A 63 -6.60 2.28 27.64
N LYS A 64 -6.18 1.18 28.24
CA LYS A 64 -6.70 0.66 29.50
C LYS A 64 -5.62 -0.13 30.24
N ALA A 65 -5.75 -0.20 31.57
CA ALA A 65 -4.80 -0.97 32.39
C ALA A 65 -4.98 -2.50 32.20
N LYS A 66 -6.20 -2.94 31.89
CA LYS A 66 -6.52 -4.37 31.69
C LYS A 66 -6.96 -4.63 30.27
N LYS A 67 -6.54 -5.81 29.75
CA LYS A 67 -6.90 -6.24 28.39
C LYS A 67 -8.39 -6.46 28.23
N GLU A 68 -9.04 -6.99 29.26
CA GLU A 68 -10.47 -7.28 29.26
C GLU A 68 -11.33 -6.02 29.10
N GLU A 69 -10.83 -4.88 29.58
CA GLU A 69 -11.53 -3.60 29.46
C GLU A 69 -11.41 -2.97 28.06
N ILE A 70 -10.41 -3.36 27.27
CA ILE A 70 -10.18 -2.79 25.93
C ILE A 70 -10.82 -3.64 24.84
N LEU A 71 -11.01 -4.95 25.06
CA LEU A 71 -11.62 -5.88 24.11
C LEU A 71 -12.98 -5.41 23.56
N PRO A 72 -13.94 -4.91 24.38
CA PRO A 72 -15.23 -4.43 23.87
C PRO A 72 -15.09 -3.31 22.83
N TYR A 73 -14.05 -2.44 22.99
CA TYR A 73 -13.78 -1.37 22.03
C TYR A 73 -13.23 -1.91 20.71
N GLN A 74 -12.40 -2.95 20.75
CA GLN A 74 -11.91 -3.63 19.55
C GLN A 74 -13.06 -4.28 18.78
N ILE A 75 -13.92 -5.03 19.46
CA ILE A 75 -15.08 -5.68 18.85
C ILE A 75 -16.03 -4.64 18.24
N LYS A 76 -16.34 -3.57 18.98
CA LYS A 76 -17.16 -2.46 18.48
C LYS A 76 -16.55 -1.84 17.22
N PHE A 77 -15.24 -1.63 17.20
CA PHE A 77 -14.55 -1.05 16.06
C PHE A 77 -14.59 -1.99 14.84
N ALA A 78 -14.25 -3.27 15.02
CA ALA A 78 -14.27 -4.27 13.95
C ALA A 78 -15.65 -4.43 13.30
N ASN A 79 -16.72 -4.33 14.09
CA ASN A 79 -18.09 -4.40 13.57
C ASN A 79 -18.47 -3.16 12.74
N LEU A 80 -18.02 -1.97 13.15
CA LEU A 80 -18.33 -0.72 12.44
C LEU A 80 -17.42 -0.48 11.22
N TYR A 81 -16.18 -0.95 11.28
CA TYR A 81 -15.13 -0.69 10.27
C TYR A 81 -14.36 -1.97 9.92
N PRO A 82 -15.01 -3.00 9.32
CA PRO A 82 -14.39 -4.32 9.10
C PRO A 82 -13.19 -4.29 8.14
N LYS A 83 -13.07 -3.25 7.32
CA LYS A 83 -11.96 -3.10 6.38
C LYS A 83 -10.69 -2.50 7.01
N ILE A 84 -10.78 -2.00 8.25
CA ILE A 84 -9.66 -1.35 8.92
C ILE A 84 -9.16 -2.29 10.02
N PRO A 85 -7.90 -2.77 9.97
CA PRO A 85 -7.36 -3.67 10.98
C PRO A 85 -7.29 -2.99 12.35
N ALA A 86 -7.65 -3.72 13.40
CA ALA A 86 -7.62 -3.26 14.78
C ALA A 86 -6.73 -4.17 15.62
N GLN A 87 -5.74 -3.60 16.29
CA GLN A 87 -4.75 -4.33 17.06
C GLN A 87 -4.66 -3.80 18.50
N ILE A 88 -4.60 -4.72 19.47
CA ILE A 88 -4.28 -4.41 20.85
C ILE A 88 -2.80 -4.70 21.08
N THR A 89 -2.06 -3.71 21.57
CA THR A 89 -0.65 -3.82 21.93
C THR A 89 -0.48 -3.49 23.39
N PHE A 90 0.34 -4.26 24.10
CA PHE A 90 0.74 -3.92 25.46
C PHE A 90 1.95 -2.99 25.42
N ASP A 91 1.80 -1.84 26.02
CA ASP A 91 2.87 -0.86 26.20
C ASP A 91 2.79 -0.39 27.66
N SER A 92 3.69 -0.98 28.47
CA SER A 92 3.64 -0.90 29.94
C SER A 92 3.38 0.49 30.46
N PRO A 93 2.41 0.71 31.38
CA PRO A 93 1.58 -0.31 32.02
C PRO A 93 0.21 -0.54 31.35
N TYR A 94 0.00 -0.04 30.11
CA TYR A 94 -1.32 -0.01 29.49
C TYR A 94 -1.42 -0.89 28.24
N TYR A 95 -2.63 -1.42 28.01
CA TYR A 95 -3.05 -1.96 26.72
C TYR A 95 -3.57 -0.82 25.87
N LYS A 96 -3.09 -0.71 24.63
CA LYS A 96 -3.48 0.31 23.64
C LYS A 96 -4.20 -0.36 22.48
N LEU A 97 -5.36 0.17 22.11
CA LEU A 97 -6.06 -0.20 20.89
C LEU A 97 -5.67 0.79 19.79
N THR A 98 -5.00 0.27 18.77
CA THR A 98 -4.60 1.02 17.58
C THR A 98 -5.25 0.42 16.34
N VAL A 99 -5.57 1.25 15.35
CA VAL A 99 -6.25 0.84 14.14
C VAL A 99 -5.62 1.44 12.88
N GLY A 100 -5.72 0.68 11.79
CA GLY A 100 -5.17 1.02 10.49
C GLY A 100 -3.65 0.95 10.43
N ASN A 101 -3.13 0.97 9.22
CA ASN A 101 -1.72 1.11 8.90
C ASN A 101 -1.64 2.20 7.83
N PHE A 102 -1.02 3.33 8.14
CA PHE A 102 -0.99 4.48 7.24
C PHE A 102 0.45 4.89 7.00
N ARG A 103 0.79 5.14 5.74
CA ARG A 103 2.12 5.62 5.38
C ARG A 103 2.36 7.03 5.87
N THR A 104 1.32 7.87 5.81
CA THR A 104 1.41 9.29 6.15
C THR A 104 0.44 9.68 7.26
N ARG A 105 0.79 10.76 7.98
CA ARG A 105 -0.09 11.36 8.99
C ARG A 105 -1.41 11.86 8.39
N ASN A 106 -1.39 12.36 7.15
CA ASN A 106 -2.58 12.88 6.50
C ASN A 106 -3.59 11.78 6.17
N GLU A 107 -3.15 10.60 5.75
CA GLU A 107 -4.00 9.42 5.59
C GLU A 107 -4.66 9.03 6.92
N ALA A 108 -3.87 8.95 7.99
CA ALA A 108 -4.39 8.68 9.33
C ALA A 108 -5.41 9.73 9.77
N LEU A 109 -5.17 11.02 9.52
CA LEU A 109 -6.12 12.09 9.84
C LEU A 109 -7.42 11.98 9.07
N LYS A 110 -7.38 11.60 7.77
CA LYS A 110 -8.57 11.37 6.95
C LYS A 110 -9.47 10.32 7.58
N ILE A 111 -8.90 9.17 7.95
CA ILE A 111 -9.64 8.09 8.61
C ILE A 111 -10.08 8.49 10.03
N LYS A 112 -9.23 9.17 10.78
CA LYS A 112 -9.59 9.72 12.11
C LYS A 112 -10.87 10.56 12.03
N HIS A 113 -11.01 11.43 11.03
CA HIS A 113 -12.23 12.21 10.84
C HIS A 113 -13.47 11.34 10.61
N GLN A 114 -13.35 10.25 9.84
CA GLN A 114 -14.45 9.34 9.58
C GLN A 114 -14.90 8.60 10.84
N ILE A 115 -13.96 8.17 11.69
CA ILE A 115 -14.26 7.40 12.89
C ILE A 115 -14.57 8.26 14.12
N SER A 116 -14.27 9.55 14.09
CA SER A 116 -14.37 10.44 15.27
C SER A 116 -15.78 10.57 15.82
N LYS A 117 -16.81 10.35 15.00
CA LYS A 117 -18.21 10.31 15.45
C LYS A 117 -18.46 9.20 16.48
N ASN A 118 -17.85 8.03 16.29
CA ASN A 118 -18.01 6.87 17.15
C ASN A 118 -16.90 6.76 18.21
N PHE A 119 -15.73 7.37 17.92
CA PHE A 119 -14.52 7.34 18.75
C PHE A 119 -13.89 8.73 18.86
N PRO A 120 -14.49 9.66 19.61
CA PRO A 120 -14.07 11.07 19.63
C PRO A 120 -12.66 11.28 20.21
N GLY A 121 -12.15 10.33 21.02
CA GLY A 121 -10.79 10.39 21.57
C GLY A 121 -9.70 9.83 20.64
N ALA A 122 -10.04 9.43 19.42
CA ALA A 122 -9.09 8.87 18.47
C ALA A 122 -8.07 9.93 18.00
N HIS A 123 -6.78 9.57 17.97
CA HIS A 123 -5.71 10.44 17.50
C HIS A 123 -4.61 9.63 16.80
N PRO A 124 -3.95 10.20 15.78
CA PRO A 124 -2.86 9.53 15.09
C PRO A 124 -1.60 9.47 15.97
N VAL A 125 -0.94 8.31 15.96
CA VAL A 125 0.33 8.04 16.65
C VAL A 125 1.36 7.51 15.66
N PRO A 126 2.62 7.96 15.74
CA PRO A 126 3.70 7.39 14.93
C PRO A 126 4.04 6.00 15.43
N ILE A 127 4.35 5.10 14.50
CA ILE A 127 4.73 3.72 14.80
C ILE A 127 5.58 3.15 13.66
N ILE A 128 6.38 2.15 13.96
CA ILE A 128 7.03 1.34 12.92
C ILE A 128 6.02 0.33 12.39
N ILE A 129 5.81 0.32 11.08
CA ILE A 129 4.86 -0.55 10.38
C ILE A 129 5.63 -1.48 9.46
N ASP A 130 5.24 -2.77 9.44
CA ASP A 130 5.72 -3.69 8.42
C ASP A 130 5.19 -3.23 7.04
N PRO A 131 6.06 -3.03 6.03
CA PRO A 131 5.64 -2.59 4.70
C PRO A 131 4.56 -3.47 4.06
N ILE A 132 4.55 -4.77 4.34
CA ILE A 132 3.55 -5.73 3.83
C ILE A 132 2.12 -5.37 4.30
N LEU A 133 1.99 -4.69 5.42
CA LEU A 133 0.69 -4.30 5.99
C LEU A 133 0.11 -3.02 5.41
N LEU A 134 0.81 -2.36 4.47
CA LEU A 134 0.35 -1.12 3.83
C LEU A 134 -0.45 -1.36 2.55
N ASP A 135 -0.34 -2.54 1.95
CA ASP A 135 -0.96 -2.89 0.66
C ASP A 135 -2.38 -3.49 0.80
N ASN A 136 -2.98 -3.42 2.00
CA ASN A 136 -4.33 -3.94 2.28
C ASN A 136 -5.36 -2.84 2.46
#